data_5c19ad7d9fbd5ea18dc2aa1328beb6c2
#
_entry.id   5c19ad7d9fbd5ea18dc2aa1328beb6c2
#
_cell.length_a   1.000
_cell.length_b   1.000
_cell.length_c   1.000
_cell.angle_alpha   90.00
_cell.angle_beta   90.00
_cell.angle_gamma   90.00
#
_symmetry.space_group_name_H-M   'P 1'
#
loop_
_entity.id
_entity.type
_entity.pdbx_description
1 polymer ?
#
loop_
_entity_poly.entity_id
_entity_poly.type
_entity_poly.pdbx_seq_one_letter_code
_entity_poly.pdbx_strand_id
1 'polypeptide(L)'
;MKRKNNYRTRLCDAPHKRARRAEIEAELAAIAPLSPAMRKLLSAEGFADYYFEMQDLYPSQLEAYERLEDFHINVTGHRRYAEFDSFRKVLERRLKKIKFKLNA
;
A
#
# COMPACT_ATOMS: atom_id res chain seq x y z
N MET A 1 -12.55 -16.70 7.10
CA MET A 1 -12.10 -16.30 8.43
C MET A 1 -11.55 -14.89 8.42
N LYS A 2 -11.78 -14.21 9.45
CA LYS A 2 -11.42 -12.85 9.48
C LYS A 2 -10.11 -12.62 10.20
N ARG A 3 -9.21 -11.99 9.55
CA ARG A 3 -7.96 -11.70 10.19
C ARG A 3 -8.12 -10.63 11.24
N LYS A 4 -7.52 -10.87 12.39
CA LYS A 4 -7.56 -9.90 13.44
C LYS A 4 -6.55 -8.83 13.15
N ASN A 5 -7.02 -7.63 12.91
CA ASN A 5 -6.15 -6.53 12.56
C ASN A 5 -6.06 -5.56 13.71
N ASN A 6 -5.10 -5.77 14.59
CA ASN A 6 -4.93 -4.91 15.75
C ASN A 6 -4.64 -3.47 15.38
N TYR A 7 -4.01 -3.25 14.25
CA TYR A 7 -3.70 -1.89 13.84
C TYR A 7 -4.94 -1.06 13.55
N ARG A 8 -6.08 -1.72 13.33
CA ARG A 8 -7.31 -0.97 13.07
C ARG A 8 -7.78 -0.17 14.26
N THR A 9 -7.45 -0.63 15.45
CA THR A 9 -7.88 0.08 16.66
C THR A 9 -7.00 1.26 16.97
N ARG A 10 -5.92 1.44 16.23
CA ARG A 10 -4.98 2.53 16.45
C ARG A 10 -4.79 3.39 15.22
N LEU A 11 -5.81 3.41 14.36
CA LEU A 11 -5.73 4.24 13.18
C LEU A 11 -5.76 5.70 13.55
N CYS A 12 -5.15 6.50 12.70
CA CYS A 12 -5.10 7.93 12.90
C CYS A 12 -6.50 8.53 12.84
N ASP A 13 -6.84 9.36 13.82
CA ASP A 13 -8.18 9.92 13.92
C ASP A 13 -8.34 11.29 13.31
N ALA A 14 -7.28 11.90 12.81
CA ALA A 14 -7.41 13.19 12.15
C ALA A 14 -8.45 13.08 11.03
N PRO A 15 -9.44 13.99 10.99
CA PRO A 15 -10.51 13.86 9.99
C PRO A 15 -10.03 13.76 8.56
N HIS A 16 -9.06 14.59 8.16
CA HIS A 16 -8.58 14.56 6.78
C HIS A 16 -7.86 13.24 6.48
N LYS A 17 -7.17 12.67 7.47
CA LYS A 17 -6.49 11.40 7.25
C LYS A 17 -7.48 10.25 7.19
N ARG A 18 -8.52 10.30 8.03
CA ARG A 18 -9.56 9.29 7.97
C ARG A 18 -10.27 9.31 6.64
N ALA A 19 -10.59 10.50 6.16
CA ALA A 19 -11.28 10.64 4.88
C ALA A 19 -10.42 10.11 3.75
N ARG A 20 -9.13 10.46 3.75
CA ARG A 20 -8.24 10.00 2.69
C ARG A 20 -8.05 8.50 2.75
N ARG A 21 -7.91 7.96 3.96
CA ARG A 21 -7.79 6.51 4.11
C ARG A 21 -9.03 5.80 3.58
N ALA A 22 -10.21 6.33 3.90
CA ALA A 22 -11.45 5.72 3.42
C ALA A 22 -11.53 5.75 1.90
N GLU A 23 -11.10 6.85 1.28
CA GLU A 23 -11.09 6.93 -0.17
C GLU A 23 -10.19 5.88 -0.79
N ILE A 24 -8.97 5.76 -0.25
CA ILE A 24 -8.02 4.80 -0.80
C ILE A 24 -8.55 3.39 -0.63
N GLU A 25 -9.07 3.08 0.55
CA GLU A 25 -9.57 1.73 0.79
C GLU A 25 -10.77 1.41 -0.10
N ALA A 26 -11.62 2.39 -0.33
CA ALA A 26 -12.76 2.18 -1.21
C ALA A 26 -12.30 1.91 -2.64
N GLU A 27 -11.32 2.65 -3.11
CA GLU A 27 -10.78 2.43 -4.45
C GLU A 27 -10.21 1.04 -4.60
N LEU A 28 -9.43 0.61 -3.59
CA LEU A 28 -8.74 -0.66 -3.66
C LEU A 28 -9.67 -1.85 -3.45
N ALA A 29 -10.76 -1.63 -2.75
CA ALA A 29 -11.72 -2.70 -2.50
C ALA A 29 -12.73 -2.84 -3.62
N ALA A 30 -12.81 -1.89 -4.52
CA ALA A 30 -13.76 -1.96 -5.62
C ALA A 30 -13.39 -3.12 -6.52
N ILE A 31 -14.25 -4.11 -6.55
CA ILE A 31 -14.02 -5.29 -7.37
C ILE A 31 -14.87 -5.15 -8.60
N ALA A 32 -14.28 -4.60 -9.59
CA ALA A 32 -14.95 -4.54 -10.87
C ALA A 32 -13.88 -4.85 -11.88
N PRO A 33 -14.25 -5.21 -13.07
CA PRO A 33 -13.23 -5.63 -14.02
C PRO A 33 -12.17 -4.58 -14.16
N LEU A 34 -11.05 -4.83 -13.49
CA LEU A 34 -9.82 -4.05 -13.62
C LEU A 34 -10.04 -2.55 -13.60
N SER A 35 -10.55 -2.05 -12.48
CA SER A 35 -10.63 -0.61 -12.29
C SER A 35 -9.21 -0.01 -12.37
N PRO A 36 -9.11 1.30 -12.62
CA PRO A 36 -7.79 1.94 -12.66
C PRO A 36 -6.99 1.72 -11.37
N ALA A 37 -7.67 1.73 -10.22
CA ALA A 37 -6.99 1.51 -8.96
C ALA A 37 -6.41 0.10 -8.88
N MET A 38 -7.16 -0.88 -9.34
CA MET A 38 -6.68 -2.25 -9.32
C MET A 38 -5.50 -2.43 -10.26
N ARG A 39 -5.58 -1.84 -11.44
CA ARG A 39 -4.46 -1.91 -12.38
C ARG A 39 -3.22 -1.25 -11.80
N LYS A 40 -3.41 -0.12 -11.15
CA LYS A 40 -2.29 0.57 -10.52
C LYS A 40 -1.69 -0.29 -9.42
N LEU A 41 -2.53 -0.91 -8.62
CA LEU A 41 -2.06 -1.76 -7.52
C LEU A 41 -1.22 -2.93 -8.02
N LEU A 42 -1.53 -3.44 -9.20
CA LEU A 42 -0.82 -4.60 -9.71
C LEU A 42 0.55 -4.29 -10.28
N SER A 43 0.88 -3.03 -10.46
CA SER A 43 2.21 -2.67 -10.95
C SER A 43 3.12 -2.38 -9.76
N ALA A 44 4.43 -2.57 -9.97
CA ALA A 44 5.40 -2.29 -8.91
C ALA A 44 5.38 -0.82 -8.54
N GLU A 45 5.26 0.05 -9.53
CA GLU A 45 5.23 1.48 -9.28
C GLU A 45 3.98 1.89 -8.53
N GLY A 46 2.83 1.36 -8.97
CA GLY A 46 1.58 1.70 -8.34
C GLY A 46 1.49 1.21 -6.91
N PHE A 47 2.01 0.02 -6.66
CA PHE A 47 2.05 -0.52 -5.30
C PHE A 47 2.87 0.40 -4.40
N ALA A 48 4.04 0.83 -4.89
CA ALA A 48 4.90 1.73 -4.12
C ALA A 48 4.23 3.09 -3.92
N ASP A 49 3.56 3.60 -4.94
CA ASP A 49 2.87 4.89 -4.82
C ASP A 49 1.80 4.84 -3.74
N TYR A 50 1.00 3.77 -3.72
CA TYR A 50 -0.01 3.62 -2.68
C TYR A 50 0.64 3.50 -1.31
N TYR A 51 1.75 2.77 -1.22
CA TYR A 51 2.44 2.65 0.05
C TYR A 51 2.88 4.01 0.58
N PHE A 52 3.49 4.82 -0.28
CA PHE A 52 3.94 6.14 0.14
C PHE A 52 2.78 7.02 0.60
N GLU A 53 1.65 6.88 -0.06
CA GLU A 53 0.49 7.66 0.35
C GLU A 53 -0.11 7.14 1.65
N MET A 54 -0.06 5.83 1.88
CA MET A 54 -0.69 5.22 3.04
C MET A 54 0.18 5.21 4.29
N GLN A 55 1.49 5.37 4.15
CA GLN A 55 2.36 5.17 5.30
C GLN A 55 2.08 6.15 6.44
N ASP A 56 1.55 7.31 6.14
CA ASP A 56 1.21 8.31 7.16
C ASP A 56 -0.22 8.19 7.66
N LEU A 57 -1.00 7.29 7.09
CA LEU A 57 -2.39 7.12 7.45
C LEU A 57 -2.61 5.98 8.44
N TYR A 58 -1.56 5.27 8.79
CA TYR A 58 -1.62 4.14 9.70
C TYR A 58 -0.59 4.34 10.81
N PRO A 59 -0.76 3.64 11.93
CA PRO A 59 0.16 3.82 13.05
C PRO A 59 1.61 3.47 12.75
N SER A 60 1.86 2.57 11.80
CA SER A 60 3.21 2.22 11.44
C SER A 60 3.31 1.94 9.96
N GLN A 61 4.52 2.00 9.45
CA GLN A 61 4.76 1.69 8.05
C GLN A 61 4.47 0.23 7.74
N LEU A 62 4.77 -0.64 8.69
CA LEU A 62 4.48 -2.06 8.50
C LEU A 62 2.98 -2.29 8.35
N GLU A 63 2.19 -1.62 9.17
CA GLU A 63 0.74 -1.79 9.10
C GLU A 63 0.18 -1.28 7.78
N ALA A 64 0.70 -0.15 7.30
CA ALA A 64 0.29 0.37 6.00
C ALA A 64 0.63 -0.63 4.89
N TYR A 65 1.83 -1.17 4.94
CA TYR A 65 2.26 -2.15 3.96
C TYR A 65 1.40 -3.41 3.99
N GLU A 66 1.13 -3.94 5.19
CA GLU A 66 0.35 -5.17 5.29
C GLU A 66 -1.08 -4.95 4.81
N ARG A 67 -1.63 -3.77 5.05
CA ARG A 67 -2.96 -3.48 4.55
C ARG A 67 -2.97 -3.47 3.02
N LEU A 68 -1.91 -2.94 2.43
CA LEU A 68 -1.80 -2.91 0.97
C LEU A 68 -1.69 -4.33 0.40
N GLU A 69 -0.96 -5.21 1.09
CA GLU A 69 -0.89 -6.60 0.66
C GLU A 69 -2.25 -7.29 0.79
N ASP A 70 -3.04 -6.93 1.79
CA ASP A 70 -4.39 -7.48 1.91
C ASP A 70 -5.21 -7.19 0.65
N PHE A 71 -5.13 -5.98 0.15
CA PHE A 71 -5.85 -5.63 -1.07
C PHE A 71 -5.28 -6.38 -2.27
N HIS A 72 -3.97 -6.53 -2.32
CA HIS A 72 -3.34 -7.27 -3.41
C HIS A 72 -3.82 -8.74 -3.41
N ILE A 73 -3.91 -9.33 -2.22
CA ILE A 73 -4.40 -10.69 -2.10
C ILE A 73 -5.84 -10.78 -2.60
N ASN A 74 -6.66 -9.77 -2.29
CA ASN A 74 -8.04 -9.78 -2.76
C ASN A 74 -8.13 -9.75 -4.28
N VAL A 75 -7.18 -9.12 -4.93
CA VAL A 75 -7.21 -9.00 -6.39
C VAL A 75 -6.60 -10.21 -7.07
N THR A 76 -5.46 -10.68 -6.58
CA THR A 76 -4.68 -11.70 -7.29
C THR A 76 -4.70 -13.05 -6.59
N GLY A 77 -5.07 -13.10 -5.33
CA GLY A 77 -5.04 -14.33 -4.57
C GLY A 77 -3.73 -14.57 -3.86
N HIS A 78 -2.74 -13.69 -4.02
CA HIS A 78 -1.47 -13.88 -3.37
C HIS A 78 -0.81 -12.53 -3.08
N ARG A 79 0.19 -12.57 -2.22
CA ARG A 79 0.94 -11.37 -1.88
C ARG A 79 1.85 -10.98 -3.03
N ARG A 80 2.16 -9.68 -3.11
CA ARG A 80 3.12 -9.22 -4.09
C ARG A 80 4.55 -9.47 -3.64
N TYR A 81 4.81 -9.27 -2.35
CA TYR A 81 6.13 -9.51 -1.77
C TYR A 81 5.99 -10.49 -0.61
N ALA A 82 7.07 -11.20 -0.33
CA ALA A 82 7.03 -12.19 0.75
C ALA A 82 6.82 -11.52 2.10
N GLU A 83 7.50 -10.38 2.31
CA GLU A 83 7.41 -9.68 3.57
C GLU A 83 7.83 -8.23 3.38
N PHE A 84 7.63 -7.45 4.43
CA PHE A 84 7.92 -6.02 4.38
C PHE A 84 9.38 -5.74 4.05
N ASP A 85 10.29 -6.54 4.59
CA ASP A 85 11.72 -6.33 4.32
C ASP A 85 12.03 -6.48 2.83
N SER A 86 11.42 -7.44 2.17
CA SER A 86 11.59 -7.61 0.74
C SER A 86 11.15 -6.37 -0.03
N PHE A 87 10.00 -5.84 0.35
CA PHE A 87 9.48 -4.64 -0.28
C PHE A 87 10.40 -3.45 -0.03
N ARG A 88 10.88 -3.30 1.20
CA ARG A 88 11.75 -2.18 1.53
C ARG A 88 13.03 -2.21 0.70
N LYS A 89 13.58 -3.37 0.47
CA LYS A 89 14.77 -3.49 -0.36
C LYS A 89 14.51 -3.04 -1.79
N VAL A 90 13.34 -3.36 -2.30
CA VAL A 90 12.95 -2.90 -3.64
C VAL A 90 12.85 -1.38 -3.66
N LEU A 91 12.23 -0.80 -2.63
CA LEU A 91 12.13 0.65 -2.54
C LEU A 91 13.50 1.31 -2.50
N GLU A 92 14.38 0.78 -1.70
CA GLU A 92 15.73 1.34 -1.58
C GLU A 92 16.42 1.37 -2.92
N ARG A 93 16.32 0.29 -3.68
CA ARG A 93 16.95 0.24 -5.00
C ARG A 93 16.34 1.27 -5.94
N ARG A 94 15.03 1.44 -5.89
CA ARG A 94 14.37 2.42 -6.74
C ARG A 94 14.78 3.84 -6.40
N LEU A 95 14.84 4.14 -5.11
CA LEU A 95 15.24 5.47 -4.67
C LEU A 95 16.68 5.77 -5.05
N LYS A 96 17.56 4.80 -4.96
CA LYS A 96 18.93 4.96 -5.39
C LYS A 96 19.00 5.26 -6.88
N LYS A 97 18.21 4.56 -7.67
CA LYS A 97 18.19 4.80 -9.11
C LYS A 97 17.75 6.23 -9.43
N ILE A 98 16.70 6.68 -8.78
CA ILE A 98 16.18 8.02 -9.01
C ILE A 98 17.23 9.05 -8.61
N LYS A 99 17.84 8.87 -7.44
CA LYS A 99 18.87 9.77 -6.96
C LYS A 99 20.04 9.84 -7.92
N PHE A 100 20.46 8.68 -8.39
CA PHE A 100 21.58 8.63 -9.33
C PHE A 100 21.25 9.37 -10.62
N LYS A 101 20.04 9.21 -11.11
CA LYS A 101 19.61 9.90 -12.32
C LYS A 101 19.60 11.41 -12.14
N LEU A 102 19.14 11.86 -10.98
CA LEU A 102 19.05 13.28 -10.71
C LEU A 102 20.44 13.92 -10.59
N ASN A 103 21.42 13.14 -10.18
CA ASN A 103 22.79 13.63 -10.01
C ASN A 103 23.65 13.44 -11.24
N ALA A 104 23.13 12.82 -12.26
CA ALA A 104 23.89 12.57 -13.49
C ALA A 104 23.83 13.77 -14.49
#